data_829f9b0d28bc30a92af7a52e099446b5
#
_entry.id   829f9b0d28bc30a92af7a52e099446b5
#
_cell.length_a   1.000
_cell.length_b   1.000
_cell.length_c   1.000
_cell.angle_alpha   90.00
_cell.angle_beta   90.00
_cell.angle_gamma   90.00
#
_symmetry.space_group_name_H-M   'P 1'
#
loop_
_entity.id
_entity.type
_entity.pdbx_description
1 polymer ?
#
loop_
_entity_poly.entity_id
_entity_poly.type
_entity_poly.pdbx_seq_one_letter_code
_entity_poly.pdbx_strand_id
1 'polypeptide(L)'
;MAGNNVSRRDFLKVMGASAAFAASMTQLGGKLFALPSQQDAVGISFGGWGGVAEDEGVRAAIEVFQTEMPGITVEWQHTPDAGEYNRVLLTNFAAGTTPDTSFIIADGYETYVSQGLLLDITDRITADPLLGAPDYFLPQEAARCADNDGRWHGIGSCWVAHHIYYNAQLFEEAGITPPGFAEDEIWDWDTFVANAKALTKDSAGRHPDDEGFDSEDIQQWGVDWPLWWMPIAAAVHSNGGAYFQDGRIAIDSPEAIEAITRLYELIYVHHVAPRSASMADLGMTNTQMIDTGRLAMAVDGSWALSWMNPSLVSVPMGTGALPKMVQPATVMQAHFHSALANTQHPEEAWQWVRFLSTPFYQTQFLKIGLWLPSQTALTTPEGLDTWITEGIHPENYRQFVSEYLPTYGVAVRIPPGYIEAAANFIDPAVQAIAGGTPPADVLPEAVRQANDVIAMANL
;
A
#
# COMPACT_ATOMS: atom_id res chain seq x y z
N MET A 1 -25.52 -1.48 -17.43
CA MET A 1 -26.00 -0.97 -16.18
C MET A 1 -26.64 -2.10 -15.37
N ALA A 2 -25.93 -3.04 -14.93
CA ALA A 2 -26.30 -3.98 -13.90
C ALA A 2 -24.96 -4.36 -13.26
N GLY A 3 -24.70 -3.85 -12.06
CA GLY A 3 -23.50 -4.18 -11.30
C GLY A 3 -23.48 -5.68 -11.04
N ASN A 4 -22.48 -6.36 -11.55
CA ASN A 4 -22.18 -7.72 -11.15
C ASN A 4 -21.59 -7.66 -9.72
N ASN A 5 -22.49 -7.60 -8.75
CA ASN A 5 -22.16 -7.90 -7.38
C ASN A 5 -21.72 -9.38 -7.36
N VAL A 6 -20.45 -9.63 -7.07
CA VAL A 6 -19.99 -10.98 -6.67
C VAL A 6 -20.92 -11.39 -5.53
N SER A 7 -21.75 -12.42 -5.75
CA SER A 7 -22.79 -12.75 -4.79
C SER A 7 -22.10 -13.35 -3.53
N ARG A 8 -22.67 -13.07 -2.36
CA ARG A 8 -22.29 -13.70 -1.08
C ARG A 8 -22.11 -15.23 -1.21
N ARG A 9 -22.84 -15.83 -2.15
CA ARG A 9 -22.80 -17.28 -2.45
C ARG A 9 -21.56 -17.69 -3.27
N ASP A 10 -21.03 -16.80 -4.12
CA ASP A 10 -19.85 -17.09 -4.93
C ASP A 10 -18.59 -16.81 -4.10
N PHE A 11 -18.60 -15.78 -3.25
CA PHE A 11 -17.60 -15.56 -2.21
C PHE A 11 -17.50 -16.77 -1.27
N LEU A 12 -18.62 -17.31 -0.81
CA LEU A 12 -18.64 -18.53 0.06
C LEU A 12 -18.23 -19.80 -0.68
N LYS A 13 -18.37 -19.88 -2.00
CA LYS A 13 -17.89 -21.05 -2.79
C LYS A 13 -16.37 -21.07 -2.94
N VAL A 14 -15.75 -19.89 -3.07
CA VAL A 14 -14.30 -19.74 -3.05
C VAL A 14 -13.76 -20.11 -1.65
N MET A 15 -14.50 -19.79 -0.59
CA MET A 15 -14.20 -20.17 0.81
C MET A 15 -14.34 -21.68 1.07
N GLY A 16 -15.26 -22.36 0.39
CA GLY A 16 -15.53 -23.80 0.62
C GLY A 16 -14.40 -24.75 0.18
N ALA A 17 -13.47 -24.30 -0.65
CA ALA A 17 -12.30 -25.09 -1.04
C ALA A 17 -11.21 -25.15 0.05
N SER A 18 -11.24 -24.24 1.00
CA SER A 18 -10.24 -24.14 2.10
C SER A 18 -10.57 -25.03 3.32
N ALA A 19 -11.80 -25.57 3.41
CA ALA A 19 -12.20 -26.46 4.50
C ALA A 19 -11.50 -27.82 4.49
N ALA A 20 -10.83 -28.20 3.40
CA ALA A 20 -10.08 -29.44 3.30
C ALA A 20 -8.73 -29.40 4.06
N PHE A 21 -8.20 -28.22 4.37
CA PHE A 21 -6.93 -28.06 5.09
C PHE A 21 -7.12 -28.13 6.62
N ALA A 22 -8.28 -27.75 7.14
CA ALA A 22 -8.61 -27.86 8.56
C ALA A 22 -8.79 -29.31 9.02
N ALA A 23 -9.10 -30.23 8.12
CA ALA A 23 -9.32 -31.66 8.45
C ALA A 23 -8.03 -32.46 8.70
N SER A 24 -6.84 -31.93 8.39
CA SER A 24 -5.56 -32.61 8.57
C SER A 24 -4.91 -32.42 9.95
N MET A 25 -5.42 -31.49 10.77
CA MET A 25 -4.88 -31.24 12.13
C MET A 25 -5.61 -32.00 13.26
N THR A 26 -6.66 -32.78 12.97
CA THR A 26 -7.44 -33.51 13.97
C THR A 26 -6.88 -34.87 14.37
N GLN A 27 -5.66 -35.23 13.98
CA GLN A 27 -5.07 -36.55 14.32
C GLN A 27 -3.95 -36.53 15.37
N LEU A 28 -3.92 -35.55 16.27
CA LEU A 28 -3.03 -35.60 17.44
C LEU A 28 -3.82 -35.39 18.74
N GLY A 29 -4.19 -36.51 19.34
CA GLY A 29 -4.36 -36.68 20.78
C GLY A 29 -5.57 -36.03 21.44
N GLY A 30 -6.68 -36.77 21.51
CA GLY A 30 -7.91 -36.38 22.17
C GLY A 30 -7.80 -35.98 23.65
N LYS A 31 -8.25 -34.80 23.98
CA LYS A 31 -9.07 -34.51 25.14
C LYS A 31 -10.24 -33.65 24.65
N LEU A 32 -11.45 -34.17 24.78
CA LEU A 32 -12.66 -33.38 24.63
C LEU A 32 -12.65 -32.28 25.71
N PHE A 33 -12.27 -31.07 25.32
CA PHE A 33 -12.56 -29.88 26.14
C PHE A 33 -14.05 -29.58 25.92
N ALA A 34 -14.80 -29.48 27.01
CA ALA A 34 -16.15 -28.94 26.97
C ALA A 34 -16.06 -27.53 26.34
N LEU A 35 -16.87 -27.26 25.31
CA LEU A 35 -16.98 -25.93 24.72
C LEU A 35 -17.46 -24.97 25.83
N PRO A 36 -16.73 -23.86 26.12
CA PRO A 36 -17.24 -22.86 27.06
C PRO A 36 -18.58 -22.35 26.55
N SER A 37 -19.48 -22.04 27.47
CA SER A 37 -20.75 -21.40 27.10
C SER A 37 -20.42 -20.00 26.55
N GLN A 38 -21.17 -19.55 25.55
CA GLN A 38 -21.00 -18.22 24.94
C GLN A 38 -21.08 -17.05 25.97
N GLN A 39 -21.49 -17.35 27.20
CA GLN A 39 -21.59 -16.44 28.32
C GLN A 39 -20.25 -16.13 29.01
N ASP A 40 -19.21 -16.90 28.73
CA ASP A 40 -17.87 -16.78 29.33
C ASP A 40 -16.80 -16.26 28.33
N ALA A 41 -17.21 -15.85 27.11
CA ALA A 41 -16.30 -15.33 26.11
C ALA A 41 -15.82 -13.92 26.46
N VAL A 42 -14.51 -13.68 26.33
CA VAL A 42 -13.91 -12.35 26.47
C VAL A 42 -14.15 -11.54 25.18
N GLY A 43 -14.76 -10.36 25.33
CA GLY A 43 -14.95 -9.44 24.20
C GLY A 43 -13.76 -8.51 24.06
N ILE A 44 -13.20 -8.45 22.86
CA ILE A 44 -12.21 -7.45 22.47
C ILE A 44 -12.71 -6.61 21.32
N SER A 45 -12.21 -5.38 21.22
CA SER A 45 -12.51 -4.46 20.11
C SER A 45 -11.34 -4.40 19.13
N PHE A 46 -11.68 -4.31 17.84
CA PHE A 46 -10.71 -4.16 16.75
C PHE A 46 -11.11 -2.96 15.90
N GLY A 47 -10.24 -1.97 15.79
CA GLY A 47 -10.46 -0.77 15.01
C GLY A 47 -9.65 -0.76 13.71
N GLY A 48 -10.20 -0.17 12.65
CA GLY A 48 -9.48 -0.02 11.40
C GLY A 48 -10.33 0.62 10.30
N TRP A 49 -9.74 0.65 9.11
CA TRP A 49 -10.36 1.25 7.94
C TRP A 49 -10.43 0.27 6.78
N GLY A 50 -11.05 0.73 5.69
CA GLY A 50 -11.02 0.03 4.41
C GLY A 50 -12.28 0.23 3.57
N GLY A 51 -12.16 -0.05 2.28
CA GLY A 51 -13.30 -0.12 1.39
C GLY A 51 -14.22 -1.30 1.68
N VAL A 52 -15.27 -1.45 0.90
CA VAL A 52 -16.29 -2.51 1.10
C VAL A 52 -15.67 -3.91 1.11
N ALA A 53 -14.74 -4.20 0.19
CA ALA A 53 -14.12 -5.51 0.09
C ALA A 53 -13.22 -5.82 1.32
N GLU A 54 -12.56 -4.82 1.88
CA GLU A 54 -11.74 -4.97 3.07
C GLU A 54 -12.61 -5.17 4.32
N ASP A 55 -13.69 -4.39 4.47
CA ASP A 55 -14.67 -4.56 5.55
C ASP A 55 -15.28 -5.97 5.53
N GLU A 56 -15.72 -6.45 4.35
CA GLU A 56 -16.26 -7.82 4.20
C GLU A 56 -15.21 -8.89 4.54
N GLY A 57 -13.95 -8.70 4.11
CA GLY A 57 -12.84 -9.60 4.43
C GLY A 57 -12.54 -9.68 5.91
N VAL A 58 -12.53 -8.55 6.62
CA VAL A 58 -12.32 -8.49 8.08
C VAL A 58 -13.47 -9.19 8.81
N ARG A 59 -14.73 -8.94 8.42
CA ARG A 59 -15.89 -9.61 9.03
C ARG A 59 -15.87 -11.12 8.86
N ALA A 60 -15.52 -11.59 7.65
CA ALA A 60 -15.38 -13.02 7.38
C ALA A 60 -14.24 -13.64 8.22
N ALA A 61 -13.14 -12.93 8.39
CA ALA A 61 -12.03 -13.37 9.23
C ALA A 61 -12.42 -13.47 10.72
N ILE A 62 -13.23 -12.54 11.22
CA ILE A 62 -13.78 -12.59 12.58
C ILE A 62 -14.66 -13.84 12.79
N GLU A 63 -15.53 -14.18 11.82
CA GLU A 63 -16.37 -15.38 11.91
C GLU A 63 -15.50 -16.65 12.02
N VAL A 64 -14.42 -16.74 11.26
CA VAL A 64 -13.48 -17.88 11.31
C VAL A 64 -12.73 -17.89 12.64
N PHE A 65 -12.16 -16.77 13.05
CA PHE A 65 -11.45 -16.67 14.31
C PHE A 65 -12.30 -17.08 15.51
N GLN A 66 -13.53 -16.57 15.61
CA GLN A 66 -14.45 -16.94 16.71
C GLN A 66 -14.90 -18.40 16.68
N THR A 67 -14.82 -19.06 15.52
CA THR A 67 -15.04 -20.51 15.40
C THR A 67 -13.85 -21.30 15.92
N GLU A 68 -12.62 -20.84 15.65
CA GLU A 68 -11.37 -21.46 16.10
C GLU A 68 -11.08 -21.15 17.58
N MET A 69 -11.48 -19.99 18.05
CA MET A 69 -11.24 -19.43 19.39
C MET A 69 -12.56 -19.03 20.06
N PRO A 70 -13.44 -19.98 20.39
CA PRO A 70 -14.81 -19.67 20.87
C PRO A 70 -14.88 -18.93 22.20
N GLY A 71 -13.76 -18.83 22.93
CA GLY A 71 -13.62 -18.02 24.15
C GLY A 71 -13.36 -16.55 23.92
N ILE A 72 -13.22 -16.09 22.67
CA ILE A 72 -12.94 -14.68 22.32
C ILE A 72 -13.95 -14.21 21.29
N THR A 73 -14.54 -13.04 21.51
CA THR A 73 -15.36 -12.34 20.53
C THR A 73 -14.68 -11.04 20.12
N VAL A 74 -14.80 -10.66 18.83
CA VAL A 74 -14.18 -9.46 18.27
C VAL A 74 -15.25 -8.53 17.75
N GLU A 75 -15.29 -7.29 18.28
CA GLU A 75 -16.13 -6.21 17.77
C GLU A 75 -15.34 -5.36 16.77
N TRP A 76 -15.76 -5.36 15.50
CA TRP A 76 -15.14 -4.58 14.44
C TRP A 76 -15.64 -3.14 14.40
N GLN A 77 -14.75 -2.18 14.65
CA GLN A 77 -15.01 -0.74 14.61
C GLN A 77 -14.45 -0.17 13.29
N HIS A 78 -15.27 -0.19 12.25
CA HIS A 78 -14.90 0.17 10.89
C HIS A 78 -15.10 1.64 10.58
N THR A 79 -14.10 2.26 9.94
CA THR A 79 -14.18 3.58 9.31
C THR A 79 -13.77 3.44 7.84
N PRO A 80 -14.53 3.95 6.86
CA PRO A 80 -14.20 3.74 5.44
C PRO A 80 -12.87 4.36 4.98
N ASP A 81 -12.45 5.47 5.58
CA ASP A 81 -11.26 6.24 5.20
C ASP A 81 -10.14 6.13 6.24
N ALA A 82 -8.91 5.87 5.78
CA ALA A 82 -7.75 5.68 6.64
C ALA A 82 -7.36 6.96 7.41
N GLY A 83 -7.43 8.12 6.76
CA GLY A 83 -7.10 9.41 7.38
C GLY A 83 -8.13 9.80 8.44
N GLU A 84 -9.43 9.55 8.18
CA GLU A 84 -10.49 9.74 9.17
C GLU A 84 -10.29 8.80 10.36
N TYR A 85 -10.04 7.50 10.10
CA TYR A 85 -9.76 6.55 11.18
C TYR A 85 -8.59 6.98 12.05
N ASN A 86 -7.46 7.37 11.43
CA ASN A 86 -6.28 7.82 12.18
C ASN A 86 -6.59 9.02 13.08
N ARG A 87 -7.39 9.97 12.60
CA ARG A 87 -7.84 11.14 13.38
C ARG A 87 -8.71 10.74 14.59
N VAL A 88 -9.60 9.77 14.39
CA VAL A 88 -10.42 9.19 15.45
C VAL A 88 -9.55 8.45 16.47
N LEU A 89 -8.59 7.66 16.02
CA LEU A 89 -7.67 6.90 16.86
C LEU A 89 -6.81 7.83 17.74
N LEU A 90 -6.28 8.92 17.19
CA LEU A 90 -5.56 9.94 17.96
C LEU A 90 -6.42 10.58 19.06
N THR A 91 -7.69 10.85 18.76
CA THR A 91 -8.65 11.36 19.74
C THR A 91 -8.90 10.33 20.85
N ASN A 92 -9.04 9.06 20.49
CA ASN A 92 -9.25 7.97 21.44
C ASN A 92 -8.02 7.74 22.33
N PHE A 93 -6.79 7.90 21.83
CA PHE A 93 -5.58 7.88 22.65
C PHE A 93 -5.64 8.96 23.73
N ALA A 94 -5.97 10.19 23.35
CA ALA A 94 -6.07 11.31 24.31
C ALA A 94 -7.18 11.10 25.34
N ALA A 95 -8.26 10.42 24.98
CA ALA A 95 -9.40 10.13 25.86
C ALA A 95 -9.25 8.83 26.68
N GLY A 96 -8.25 7.98 26.38
CA GLY A 96 -8.10 6.65 26.97
C GLY A 96 -9.21 5.66 26.56
N THR A 97 -9.79 5.83 25.40
CA THR A 97 -10.93 5.05 24.86
C THR A 97 -10.59 4.32 23.57
N THR A 98 -9.33 3.93 23.41
CA THR A 98 -8.88 3.18 22.23
C THR A 98 -9.48 1.77 22.19
N PRO A 99 -9.62 1.16 20.99
CA PRO A 99 -9.91 -0.27 20.89
C PRO A 99 -8.78 -1.11 21.52
N ASP A 100 -9.01 -2.41 21.73
CA ASP A 100 -7.98 -3.33 22.23
C ASP A 100 -6.90 -3.62 21.19
N THR A 101 -7.30 -3.68 19.92
CA THR A 101 -6.42 -3.89 18.78
C THR A 101 -6.79 -2.96 17.64
N SER A 102 -5.83 -2.64 16.77
CA SER A 102 -6.06 -1.63 15.72
C SER A 102 -5.19 -1.86 14.48
N PHE A 103 -5.71 -1.43 13.33
CA PHE A 103 -4.85 -1.00 12.22
C PHE A 103 -4.10 0.26 12.65
N ILE A 104 -2.79 0.26 12.45
CA ILE A 104 -1.93 1.42 12.70
C ILE A 104 -1.34 1.87 11.37
N ILE A 105 -1.63 3.10 10.97
CA ILE A 105 -1.07 3.67 9.75
C ILE A 105 0.46 3.73 9.85
N ALA A 106 1.13 3.41 8.76
CA ALA A 106 2.60 3.39 8.72
C ALA A 106 3.23 4.70 9.19
N ASP A 107 2.65 5.83 8.80
CA ASP A 107 3.13 7.18 9.10
C ASP A 107 3.11 7.49 10.61
N GLY A 108 2.27 6.80 11.38
CA GLY A 108 2.10 6.99 12.84
C GLY A 108 2.81 5.94 13.70
N TYR A 109 3.21 4.80 13.12
CA TYR A 109 3.65 3.64 13.89
C TYR A 109 4.81 3.97 14.86
N GLU A 110 5.90 4.53 14.37
CA GLU A 110 7.05 4.91 15.20
C GLU A 110 6.71 5.96 16.26
N THR A 111 5.79 6.88 15.95
CA THR A 111 5.27 7.86 16.93
C THR A 111 4.55 7.15 18.07
N TYR A 112 3.68 6.18 17.75
CA TYR A 112 2.93 5.45 18.78
C TYR A 112 3.82 4.52 19.59
N VAL A 113 4.84 3.91 18.97
CA VAL A 113 5.88 3.13 19.66
C VAL A 113 6.66 4.00 20.65
N SER A 114 7.17 5.16 20.22
CA SER A 114 7.96 6.07 21.06
C SER A 114 7.16 6.63 22.26
N GLN A 115 5.85 6.76 22.11
CA GLN A 115 4.93 7.21 23.17
C GLN A 115 4.44 6.06 24.07
N GLY A 116 4.85 4.81 23.81
CA GLY A 116 4.41 3.64 24.59
C GLY A 116 2.92 3.31 24.45
N LEU A 117 2.30 3.66 23.32
CA LEU A 117 0.87 3.47 23.07
C LEU A 117 0.53 2.07 22.53
N LEU A 118 1.54 1.34 22.05
CA LEU A 118 1.40 -0.02 21.50
C LEU A 118 2.00 -1.04 22.46
N LEU A 119 1.36 -2.20 22.56
CA LEU A 119 1.83 -3.31 23.39
C LEU A 119 3.11 -3.89 22.81
N ASP A 120 4.14 -4.11 23.65
CA ASP A 120 5.30 -4.91 23.27
C ASP A 120 4.90 -6.39 23.15
N ILE A 121 5.05 -6.94 21.95
CA ILE A 121 4.70 -8.32 21.61
C ILE A 121 5.91 -9.19 21.30
N THR A 122 7.12 -8.72 21.58
CA THR A 122 8.40 -9.38 21.24
C THR A 122 8.50 -10.78 21.79
N ASP A 123 8.24 -10.97 23.09
CA ASP A 123 8.30 -12.28 23.73
C ASP A 123 7.25 -13.24 23.15
N ARG A 124 6.07 -12.72 22.79
CA ARG A 124 4.97 -13.50 22.20
C ARG A 124 5.31 -13.98 20.80
N ILE A 125 5.89 -13.11 19.96
CA ILE A 125 6.36 -13.51 18.61
C ILE A 125 7.47 -14.55 18.74
N THR A 126 8.47 -14.28 19.57
CA THR A 126 9.63 -15.17 19.74
C THR A 126 9.23 -16.56 20.23
N ALA A 127 8.22 -16.65 21.10
CA ALA A 127 7.72 -17.90 21.63
C ALA A 127 6.72 -18.62 20.69
N ASP A 128 6.17 -17.92 19.68
CA ASP A 128 5.21 -18.51 18.77
C ASP A 128 5.87 -19.47 17.76
N PRO A 129 5.42 -20.72 17.66
CA PRO A 129 6.07 -21.71 16.79
C PRO A 129 5.92 -21.41 15.29
N LEU A 130 4.96 -20.56 14.89
CA LEU A 130 4.72 -20.16 13.52
C LEU A 130 5.40 -18.82 13.22
N LEU A 131 5.01 -17.76 13.95
CA LEU A 131 5.48 -16.40 13.70
C LEU A 131 6.95 -16.20 14.08
N GLY A 132 7.45 -16.94 15.07
CA GLY A 132 8.86 -16.93 15.50
C GLY A 132 9.79 -17.78 14.64
N ALA A 133 9.28 -18.48 13.61
CA ALA A 133 10.13 -19.22 12.69
C ALA A 133 11.03 -18.26 11.89
N PRO A 134 12.34 -18.54 11.73
CA PRO A 134 13.32 -17.58 11.18
C PRO A 134 12.98 -17.01 9.80
N ASP A 135 12.31 -17.80 8.95
CA ASP A 135 12.00 -17.45 7.57
C ASP A 135 10.50 -17.23 7.35
N TYR A 136 9.74 -17.00 8.42
CA TYR A 136 8.29 -16.82 8.30
C TYR A 136 7.95 -15.52 7.57
N PHE A 137 8.50 -14.41 8.02
CA PHE A 137 8.33 -13.11 7.40
C PHE A 137 9.42 -12.81 6.39
N LEU A 138 9.11 -11.99 5.39
CA LEU A 138 10.13 -11.39 4.53
C LEU A 138 11.15 -10.61 5.39
N PRO A 139 12.45 -10.58 5.01
CA PRO A 139 13.47 -9.85 5.77
C PRO A 139 13.13 -8.37 6.00
N GLN A 140 12.49 -7.73 5.02
CA GLN A 140 12.04 -6.34 5.10
C GLN A 140 10.95 -6.14 6.16
N GLU A 141 10.15 -7.16 6.45
CA GLU A 141 9.09 -7.12 7.46
C GLU A 141 9.67 -6.95 8.87
N ALA A 142 10.66 -7.75 9.23
CA ALA A 142 11.34 -7.62 10.50
C ALA A 142 12.00 -6.22 10.64
N ALA A 143 12.62 -5.72 9.56
CA ALA A 143 13.27 -4.42 9.54
C ALA A 143 12.31 -3.24 9.77
N ARG A 144 11.03 -3.36 9.36
CA ARG A 144 10.06 -2.28 9.56
C ARG A 144 9.26 -2.41 10.87
N CYS A 145 9.06 -3.63 11.38
CA CYS A 145 8.25 -3.88 12.57
C CYS A 145 9.01 -3.70 13.87
N ALA A 146 10.32 -3.98 13.87
CA ALA A 146 11.16 -3.86 15.05
C ALA A 146 11.59 -2.40 15.29
N ASP A 147 11.52 -1.95 16.56
CA ASP A 147 12.10 -0.68 16.98
C ASP A 147 13.66 -0.74 16.99
N ASN A 148 14.31 0.33 17.44
CA ASN A 148 15.77 0.41 17.49
C ASN A 148 16.42 -0.59 18.46
N ASP A 149 15.65 -1.09 19.43
CA ASP A 149 16.08 -2.10 20.41
C ASP A 149 15.73 -3.53 19.96
N GLY A 150 15.14 -3.69 18.76
CA GLY A 150 14.70 -4.96 18.20
C GLY A 150 13.37 -5.47 18.73
N ARG A 151 12.57 -4.61 19.41
CA ARG A 151 11.29 -4.97 19.97
C ARG A 151 10.16 -4.76 18.96
N TRP A 152 9.18 -5.64 18.99
CA TRP A 152 8.01 -5.61 18.11
C TRP A 152 6.79 -5.08 18.85
N HIS A 153 6.13 -4.08 18.26
CA HIS A 153 4.92 -3.45 18.78
C HIS A 153 3.72 -3.63 17.85
N GLY A 154 3.92 -4.31 16.75
CA GLY A 154 2.90 -4.66 15.76
C GLY A 154 3.49 -5.59 14.72
N ILE A 155 2.64 -6.17 13.89
CA ILE A 155 3.01 -7.00 12.76
C ILE A 155 2.43 -6.33 11.53
N GLY A 156 3.22 -6.18 10.48
CA GLY A 156 2.73 -5.64 9.23
C GLY A 156 1.60 -6.49 8.66
N SER A 157 0.49 -5.85 8.35
CA SER A 157 -0.68 -6.53 7.78
C SER A 157 -0.38 -7.13 6.42
N CYS A 158 0.40 -6.42 5.62
CA CYS A 158 0.73 -6.71 4.24
C CYS A 158 1.89 -5.83 3.79
N TRP A 159 2.21 -5.91 2.51
CA TRP A 159 2.95 -4.88 1.78
C TRP A 159 2.05 -4.24 0.75
N VAL A 160 2.39 -3.01 0.39
CA VAL A 160 1.93 -2.31 -0.81
C VAL A 160 3.12 -1.65 -1.47
N ALA A 161 3.09 -1.52 -2.79
CA ALA A 161 4.15 -0.88 -3.56
C ALA A 161 3.56 -0.26 -4.83
N HIS A 162 4.18 0.82 -5.32
CA HIS A 162 3.73 1.49 -6.55
C HIS A 162 4.34 0.82 -7.78
N HIS A 163 3.54 0.77 -8.83
CA HIS A 163 3.94 0.36 -10.16
C HIS A 163 3.07 1.08 -11.22
N ILE A 164 3.35 0.88 -12.49
CA ILE A 164 2.53 1.41 -13.59
C ILE A 164 1.38 0.44 -13.88
N TYR A 165 0.16 1.00 -14.00
CA TYR A 165 -0.98 0.40 -14.70
C TYR A 165 -1.10 1.05 -16.06
N TYR A 166 -1.39 0.29 -17.12
CA TYR A 166 -1.49 0.85 -18.45
C TYR A 166 -2.63 0.26 -19.28
N ASN A 167 -3.18 1.09 -20.18
CA ASN A 167 -4.14 0.68 -21.21
C ASN A 167 -3.38 0.04 -22.37
N ALA A 168 -3.42 -1.28 -22.49
CA ALA A 168 -2.65 -2.02 -23.48
C ALA A 168 -3.09 -1.71 -24.94
N GLN A 169 -4.36 -1.32 -25.16
CA GLN A 169 -4.83 -0.94 -26.49
C GLN A 169 -4.13 0.34 -26.98
N LEU A 170 -3.98 1.37 -26.13
CA LEU A 170 -3.29 2.61 -26.52
C LEU A 170 -1.80 2.38 -26.83
N PHE A 171 -1.16 1.42 -26.14
CA PHE A 171 0.20 1.01 -26.39
C PHE A 171 0.33 0.30 -27.75
N GLU A 172 -0.59 -0.62 -28.08
CA GLU A 172 -0.64 -1.30 -29.36
C GLU A 172 -0.85 -0.31 -30.52
N GLU A 173 -1.81 0.63 -30.36
CA GLU A 173 -2.09 1.67 -31.35
C GLU A 173 -0.89 2.60 -31.61
N ALA A 174 -0.09 2.88 -30.58
CA ALA A 174 1.13 3.69 -30.68
C ALA A 174 2.36 2.89 -31.12
N GLY A 175 2.28 1.54 -31.19
CA GLY A 175 3.41 0.68 -31.49
C GLY A 175 4.49 0.66 -30.41
N ILE A 176 4.12 0.90 -29.15
CA ILE A 176 5.00 0.97 -27.99
C ILE A 176 4.95 -0.37 -27.24
N THR A 177 6.12 -0.96 -26.95
CA THR A 177 6.23 -2.10 -26.05
C THR A 177 6.07 -1.61 -24.60
N PRO A 178 5.08 -2.11 -23.82
CA PRO A 178 4.91 -1.71 -22.44
C PRO A 178 6.10 -2.07 -21.56
N PRO A 179 6.27 -1.40 -20.38
CA PRO A 179 7.27 -1.82 -19.41
C PRO A 179 6.87 -3.15 -18.76
N GLY A 180 7.85 -3.99 -18.48
CA GLY A 180 7.70 -5.21 -17.69
C GLY A 180 8.40 -5.10 -16.33
N PHE A 181 8.60 -6.24 -15.65
CA PHE A 181 9.29 -6.32 -14.36
C PHE A 181 10.67 -6.99 -14.46
N ALA A 182 11.03 -7.59 -15.61
CA ALA A 182 12.38 -8.05 -15.86
C ALA A 182 13.35 -6.87 -16.02
N GLU A 183 14.60 -7.05 -15.62
CA GLU A 183 15.61 -5.97 -15.59
C GLU A 183 15.77 -5.27 -16.96
N ASP A 184 15.70 -6.02 -18.04
CA ASP A 184 15.81 -5.53 -19.43
C ASP A 184 14.51 -4.95 -19.98
N GLU A 185 13.37 -5.12 -19.28
CA GLU A 185 12.08 -4.56 -19.63
C GLU A 185 11.78 -3.25 -18.87
N ILE A 186 12.56 -2.93 -17.83
CA ILE A 186 12.40 -1.70 -17.06
C ILE A 186 12.88 -0.51 -17.88
N TRP A 187 11.99 0.39 -18.20
CA TRP A 187 12.33 1.61 -18.91
C TRP A 187 13.28 2.50 -18.12
N ASP A 188 14.22 3.15 -18.79
CA ASP A 188 14.87 4.32 -18.25
C ASP A 188 13.95 5.54 -18.31
N TRP A 189 14.33 6.61 -17.59
CA TRP A 189 13.52 7.82 -17.50
C TRP A 189 13.29 8.49 -18.87
N ASP A 190 14.29 8.53 -19.73
CA ASP A 190 14.19 9.17 -21.04
C ASP A 190 13.23 8.41 -21.95
N THR A 191 13.31 7.09 -21.96
CA THR A 191 12.36 6.21 -22.65
C THR A 191 10.94 6.40 -22.12
N PHE A 192 10.77 6.48 -20.82
CA PHE A 192 9.48 6.73 -20.20
C PHE A 192 8.87 8.06 -20.65
N VAL A 193 9.64 9.16 -20.61
CA VAL A 193 9.17 10.48 -21.04
C VAL A 193 8.83 10.48 -22.53
N ALA A 194 9.68 9.87 -23.39
CA ALA A 194 9.42 9.77 -24.81
C ALA A 194 8.12 9.01 -25.12
N ASN A 195 7.90 7.88 -24.45
CA ASN A 195 6.67 7.10 -24.58
C ASN A 195 5.45 7.83 -24.02
N ALA A 196 5.58 8.52 -22.88
CA ALA A 196 4.51 9.33 -22.34
C ALA A 196 4.10 10.46 -23.31
N LYS A 197 5.05 11.11 -23.98
CA LYS A 197 4.77 12.12 -25.04
C LYS A 197 4.04 11.49 -26.23
N ALA A 198 4.51 10.34 -26.72
CA ALA A 198 3.86 9.63 -27.83
C ALA A 198 2.44 9.15 -27.52
N LEU A 199 2.15 8.93 -26.22
CA LEU A 199 0.83 8.55 -25.72
C LEU A 199 -0.04 9.75 -25.34
N THR A 200 0.49 10.99 -25.35
CA THR A 200 -0.29 12.21 -25.05
C THR A 200 -0.84 12.81 -26.35
N LYS A 201 -2.11 13.22 -26.35
CA LYS A 201 -2.75 13.84 -27.53
C LYS A 201 -3.65 15.00 -27.11
N ASP A 202 -3.55 16.11 -27.86
CA ASP A 202 -4.52 17.19 -27.79
C ASP A 202 -5.83 16.86 -28.56
N SER A 203 -6.80 17.75 -28.58
CA SER A 203 -8.06 17.56 -29.33
C SER A 203 -7.90 17.46 -30.83
N ALA A 204 -6.79 17.93 -31.39
CA ALA A 204 -6.46 17.78 -32.81
C ALA A 204 -5.64 16.51 -33.10
N GLY A 205 -5.33 15.70 -32.09
CA GLY A 205 -4.54 14.47 -32.19
C GLY A 205 -3.03 14.71 -32.27
N ARG A 206 -2.55 15.91 -31.92
CA ARG A 206 -1.13 16.27 -31.91
C ARG A 206 -0.48 15.86 -30.59
N HIS A 207 0.80 15.52 -30.65
CA HIS A 207 1.63 15.14 -29.51
C HIS A 207 2.41 16.36 -28.96
N PRO A 208 2.94 16.33 -27.74
CA PRO A 208 3.64 17.46 -27.11
C PRO A 208 4.80 18.05 -27.93
N ASP A 209 5.49 17.26 -28.77
CA ASP A 209 6.59 17.73 -29.59
C ASP A 209 6.14 18.21 -31.00
N ASP A 210 4.84 18.15 -31.34
CA ASP A 210 4.30 18.57 -32.62
C ASP A 210 4.09 20.09 -32.67
N GLU A 211 4.30 20.69 -33.85
CA GLU A 211 3.99 22.09 -34.08
C GLU A 211 2.50 22.36 -33.88
N GLY A 212 2.19 23.31 -33.00
CA GLY A 212 0.84 23.73 -32.69
C GLY A 212 0.11 22.84 -31.69
N PHE A 213 0.80 21.97 -30.97
CA PHE A 213 0.24 21.24 -29.83
C PHE A 213 -0.37 22.22 -28.81
N ASP A 214 -1.56 21.90 -28.32
CA ASP A 214 -2.28 22.72 -27.33
C ASP A 214 -2.29 22.03 -25.96
N SER A 215 -1.40 22.48 -25.09
CA SER A 215 -1.26 21.93 -23.72
C SER A 215 -2.46 22.26 -22.80
N GLU A 216 -3.36 23.16 -23.21
CA GLU A 216 -4.57 23.48 -22.44
C GLU A 216 -5.79 22.67 -22.91
N ASP A 217 -5.68 21.91 -24.04
CA ASP A 217 -6.78 21.10 -24.59
C ASP A 217 -6.37 19.64 -24.82
N ILE A 218 -5.77 19.03 -23.80
CA ILE A 218 -5.34 17.62 -23.86
C ILE A 218 -6.54 16.69 -23.67
N GLN A 219 -6.73 15.75 -24.59
CA GLN A 219 -7.81 14.75 -24.56
C GLN A 219 -7.34 13.39 -24.07
N GLN A 220 -6.05 13.06 -24.26
CA GLN A 220 -5.42 11.84 -23.80
C GLN A 220 -4.10 12.17 -23.13
N TRP A 221 -3.96 11.83 -21.86
CA TRP A 221 -2.73 11.99 -21.09
C TRP A 221 -1.86 10.75 -21.19
N GLY A 222 -0.55 10.94 -21.27
CA GLY A 222 0.41 9.84 -21.32
C GLY A 222 0.56 9.12 -19.98
N VAL A 223 0.57 9.89 -18.89
CA VAL A 223 0.74 9.34 -17.53
C VAL A 223 0.06 10.22 -16.50
N ASP A 224 -0.41 9.61 -15.41
CA ASP A 224 -0.64 10.27 -14.11
C ASP A 224 0.36 9.72 -13.09
N TRP A 225 1.10 10.62 -12.44
CA TRP A 225 2.03 10.30 -11.35
C TRP A 225 1.67 11.14 -10.14
N PRO A 226 1.00 10.57 -9.13
CA PRO A 226 0.50 11.32 -8.00
C PRO A 226 1.63 11.84 -7.11
N LEU A 227 1.48 13.08 -6.65
CA LEU A 227 2.46 13.75 -5.79
C LEU A 227 2.05 13.61 -4.32
N TRP A 228 2.46 12.52 -3.71
CA TRP A 228 2.42 12.31 -2.26
C TRP A 228 3.63 11.45 -1.86
N TRP A 229 3.85 11.25 -0.57
CA TRP A 229 5.16 10.79 -0.10
C TRP A 229 5.66 9.46 -0.70
N MET A 230 4.80 8.42 -0.87
CA MET A 230 5.27 7.12 -1.40
C MET A 230 5.72 7.17 -2.88
N PRO A 231 4.91 7.66 -3.85
CA PRO A 231 5.36 7.78 -5.25
C PRO A 231 6.53 8.74 -5.41
N ILE A 232 6.58 9.82 -4.61
CA ILE A 232 7.75 10.71 -4.56
C ILE A 232 8.97 9.94 -4.04
N ALA A 233 8.84 9.19 -2.95
CA ALA A 233 9.92 8.41 -2.39
C ALA A 233 10.45 7.35 -3.37
N ALA A 234 9.57 6.70 -4.14
CA ALA A 234 9.99 5.76 -5.18
C ALA A 234 10.87 6.45 -6.25
N ALA A 235 10.47 7.63 -6.74
CA ALA A 235 11.26 8.44 -7.67
C ALA A 235 12.61 8.89 -7.05
N VAL A 236 12.59 9.35 -5.80
CA VAL A 236 13.79 9.78 -5.08
C VAL A 236 14.78 8.62 -4.92
N HIS A 237 14.31 7.43 -4.49
CA HIS A 237 15.15 6.24 -4.38
C HIS A 237 15.67 5.75 -5.74
N SER A 238 14.86 5.89 -6.78
CA SER A 238 15.29 5.58 -8.15
C SER A 238 16.41 6.51 -8.63
N ASN A 239 16.46 7.76 -8.14
CA ASN A 239 17.53 8.71 -8.47
C ASN A 239 18.74 8.65 -7.50
N GLY A 240 18.82 7.63 -6.64
CA GLY A 240 19.91 7.43 -5.70
C GLY A 240 19.83 8.27 -4.42
N GLY A 241 18.72 9.00 -4.20
CA GLY A 241 18.43 9.71 -2.96
C GLY A 241 17.69 8.86 -1.94
N ALA A 242 17.21 9.49 -0.86
CA ALA A 242 16.34 8.89 0.13
C ALA A 242 15.27 9.89 0.57
N TYR A 243 14.03 9.40 0.79
CA TYR A 243 12.97 10.25 1.37
C TYR A 243 13.19 10.44 2.87
N PHE A 244 13.54 9.35 3.56
CA PHE A 244 13.95 9.34 4.97
C PHE A 244 15.37 8.82 5.08
N GLN A 245 16.19 9.49 5.87
CA GLN A 245 17.57 9.09 6.17
C GLN A 245 17.93 9.48 7.60
N ASP A 246 18.53 8.57 8.35
CA ASP A 246 18.98 8.79 9.72
C ASP A 246 17.91 9.40 10.65
N GLY A 247 16.65 8.92 10.52
CA GLY A 247 15.52 9.40 11.31
C GLY A 247 15.02 10.80 10.95
N ARG A 248 15.29 11.28 9.74
CA ARG A 248 14.93 12.61 9.24
C ARG A 248 14.35 12.52 7.84
N ILE A 249 13.61 13.57 7.43
CA ILE A 249 13.22 13.81 6.04
C ILE A 249 14.45 14.33 5.29
N ALA A 250 14.73 13.77 4.11
CA ALA A 250 15.94 14.06 3.32
C ALA A 250 15.63 14.46 1.85
N ILE A 251 14.40 14.93 1.58
CA ILE A 251 13.98 15.31 0.20
C ILE A 251 14.49 16.68 -0.24
N ASP A 252 15.36 17.32 0.54
CA ASP A 252 16.12 18.52 0.19
C ASP A 252 17.53 18.19 -0.33
N SER A 253 17.90 16.90 -0.41
CA SER A 253 19.16 16.51 -1.05
C SER A 253 19.15 16.79 -2.55
N PRO A 254 20.32 17.01 -3.20
CA PRO A 254 20.39 17.27 -4.64
C PRO A 254 19.70 16.19 -5.48
N GLU A 255 19.90 14.91 -5.11
CA GLU A 255 19.33 13.76 -5.81
C GLU A 255 17.80 13.72 -5.66
N ALA A 256 17.28 14.09 -4.48
CA ALA A 256 15.85 14.13 -4.22
C ALA A 256 15.19 15.31 -4.94
N ILE A 257 15.77 16.51 -4.87
CA ILE A 257 15.28 17.69 -5.60
C ILE A 257 15.26 17.42 -7.10
N GLU A 258 16.31 16.79 -7.66
CA GLU A 258 16.33 16.41 -9.09
C GLU A 258 15.20 15.43 -9.41
N ALA A 259 15.01 14.36 -8.63
CA ALA A 259 13.93 13.41 -8.86
C ALA A 259 12.55 14.07 -8.84
N ILE A 260 12.29 14.93 -7.85
CA ILE A 260 11.01 15.64 -7.72
C ILE A 260 10.84 16.67 -8.85
N THR A 261 11.95 17.29 -9.31
CA THR A 261 11.92 18.17 -10.47
C THR A 261 11.51 17.42 -11.73
N ARG A 262 12.02 16.21 -11.94
CA ARG A 262 11.60 15.37 -13.07
C ARG A 262 10.11 15.03 -13.03
N LEU A 263 9.53 14.79 -11.84
CA LEU A 263 8.08 14.61 -11.70
C LEU A 263 7.32 15.91 -12.01
N TYR A 264 7.79 17.04 -11.53
CA TYR A 264 7.24 18.37 -11.88
C TYR A 264 7.28 18.63 -13.39
N GLU A 265 8.36 18.24 -14.07
CA GLU A 265 8.54 18.42 -15.51
C GLU A 265 7.54 17.60 -16.34
N LEU A 266 7.07 16.44 -15.88
CA LEU A 266 6.00 15.70 -16.55
C LEU A 266 4.74 16.55 -16.75
N ILE A 267 4.45 17.43 -15.78
CA ILE A 267 3.26 18.29 -15.77
C ILE A 267 3.51 19.58 -16.53
N TYR A 268 4.60 20.29 -16.21
CA TYR A 268 4.78 21.71 -16.58
C TYR A 268 5.74 21.94 -17.76
N VAL A 269 6.56 20.93 -18.11
CA VAL A 269 7.53 21.04 -19.22
C VAL A 269 7.16 20.08 -20.35
N HIS A 270 6.87 18.84 -20.01
CA HIS A 270 6.56 17.80 -21.01
C HIS A 270 5.07 17.74 -21.33
N HIS A 271 4.20 18.27 -20.49
CA HIS A 271 2.75 18.29 -20.64
C HIS A 271 2.15 16.89 -20.88
N VAL A 272 2.72 15.86 -20.23
CA VAL A 272 2.29 14.46 -20.36
C VAL A 272 1.45 13.98 -19.19
N ALA A 273 1.47 14.72 -18.08
CA ALA A 273 0.70 14.44 -16.88
C ALA A 273 -0.30 15.57 -16.58
N PRO A 274 -1.51 15.26 -16.07
CA PRO A 274 -2.51 16.29 -15.77
C PRO A 274 -2.10 17.15 -14.57
N ARG A 275 -2.50 18.42 -14.60
CA ARG A 275 -2.49 19.27 -13.40
C ARG A 275 -3.60 18.82 -12.45
N SER A 276 -3.42 18.99 -11.14
CA SER A 276 -4.45 18.67 -10.15
C SER A 276 -5.79 19.35 -10.42
N ALA A 277 -5.78 20.60 -10.94
CA ALA A 277 -6.98 21.32 -11.34
C ALA A 277 -7.69 20.62 -12.51
N SER A 278 -6.96 20.15 -13.51
CA SER A 278 -7.54 19.44 -14.67
C SER A 278 -8.22 18.11 -14.23
N MET A 279 -7.61 17.40 -13.27
CA MET A 279 -8.21 16.18 -12.71
C MET A 279 -9.51 16.49 -11.94
N ALA A 280 -9.51 17.57 -11.13
CA ALA A 280 -10.70 18.00 -10.40
C ALA A 280 -11.84 18.40 -11.34
N ASP A 281 -11.55 19.11 -12.44
CA ASP A 281 -12.53 19.54 -13.44
C ASP A 281 -13.12 18.36 -14.22
N LEU A 282 -12.32 17.31 -14.50
CA LEU A 282 -12.80 16.11 -15.15
C LEU A 282 -13.73 15.28 -14.25
N GLY A 283 -13.53 15.31 -12.94
CA GLY A 283 -14.31 14.53 -11.98
C GLY A 283 -14.25 13.02 -12.20
N MET A 284 -13.16 12.52 -12.82
CA MET A 284 -12.94 11.12 -13.15
C MET A 284 -11.82 10.53 -12.29
N THR A 285 -11.96 9.26 -11.93
CA THR A 285 -10.87 8.48 -11.30
C THR A 285 -9.88 8.00 -12.36
N ASN A 286 -8.65 7.65 -11.98
CA ASN A 286 -7.64 7.05 -12.88
C ASN A 286 -8.19 5.80 -13.58
N THR A 287 -8.94 4.97 -12.86
CA THR A 287 -9.62 3.80 -13.45
C THR A 287 -10.55 4.20 -14.61
N GLN A 288 -11.40 5.21 -14.39
CA GLN A 288 -12.31 5.69 -15.43
C GLN A 288 -11.58 6.34 -16.61
N MET A 289 -10.46 7.01 -16.34
CA MET A 289 -9.65 7.62 -17.39
C MET A 289 -8.92 6.56 -18.23
N ILE A 290 -8.38 5.51 -17.62
CA ILE A 290 -7.78 4.36 -18.32
C ILE A 290 -8.86 3.64 -19.15
N ASP A 291 -10.01 3.35 -18.56
CA ASP A 291 -11.12 2.62 -19.19
C ASP A 291 -11.70 3.38 -20.40
N THR A 292 -11.68 4.70 -20.38
CA THR A 292 -12.16 5.56 -21.46
C THR A 292 -11.08 6.01 -22.44
N GLY A 293 -9.84 5.56 -22.27
CA GLY A 293 -8.70 5.94 -23.12
C GLY A 293 -8.22 7.39 -22.94
N ARG A 294 -8.62 8.06 -21.86
CA ARG A 294 -8.15 9.41 -21.52
C ARG A 294 -6.80 9.42 -20.80
N LEU A 295 -6.38 8.29 -20.27
CA LEU A 295 -5.09 8.10 -19.61
C LEU A 295 -4.45 6.81 -20.12
N ALA A 296 -3.21 6.89 -20.56
CA ALA A 296 -2.50 5.72 -21.05
C ALA A 296 -1.82 4.95 -19.94
N MET A 297 -1.25 5.65 -18.95
CA MET A 297 -0.56 5.07 -17.79
C MET A 297 -0.98 5.76 -16.49
N ALA A 298 -1.17 4.98 -15.42
CA ALA A 298 -1.30 5.49 -14.06
C ALA A 298 -0.23 4.88 -13.17
N VAL A 299 0.49 5.71 -12.43
CA VAL A 299 1.29 5.25 -11.28
C VAL A 299 0.36 5.17 -10.08
N ASP A 300 0.12 3.96 -9.60
CA ASP A 300 -0.73 3.73 -8.43
C ASP A 300 -0.17 2.58 -7.59
N GLY A 301 -0.68 2.43 -6.38
CA GLY A 301 -0.27 1.35 -5.51
C GLY A 301 -0.86 -0.01 -5.92
N SER A 302 -0.23 -1.08 -5.45
CA SER A 302 -0.68 -2.45 -5.72
C SER A 302 -2.13 -2.70 -5.29
N TRP A 303 -2.66 -1.95 -4.32
CA TRP A 303 -4.06 -2.01 -3.88
C TRP A 303 -5.06 -1.64 -4.99
N ALA A 304 -4.63 -0.87 -5.98
CA ALA A 304 -5.52 -0.44 -7.08
C ALA A 304 -6.04 -1.61 -7.91
N LEU A 305 -5.38 -2.78 -7.90
CA LEU A 305 -5.92 -3.99 -8.53
C LEU A 305 -7.30 -4.38 -7.99
N SER A 306 -7.66 -4.02 -6.77
CA SER A 306 -8.99 -4.32 -6.23
C SER A 306 -10.13 -3.59 -6.96
N TRP A 307 -9.82 -2.52 -7.69
CA TRP A 307 -10.78 -1.75 -8.51
C TRP A 307 -10.30 -1.45 -9.93
N MET A 308 -9.02 -1.65 -10.23
CA MET A 308 -8.41 -1.44 -11.55
C MET A 308 -7.73 -2.73 -11.99
N ASN A 309 -8.51 -3.69 -12.45
CA ASN A 309 -8.05 -5.01 -12.87
C ASN A 309 -8.73 -5.46 -14.17
N PRO A 310 -8.20 -6.49 -14.85
CA PRO A 310 -8.72 -6.96 -16.14
C PRO A 310 -10.21 -7.36 -16.14
N SER A 311 -10.82 -7.67 -14.98
CA SER A 311 -12.24 -8.02 -14.90
C SER A 311 -13.17 -6.82 -14.70
N LEU A 312 -12.65 -5.68 -14.28
CA LEU A 312 -13.43 -4.49 -13.93
C LEU A 312 -13.33 -3.37 -14.95
N VAL A 313 -12.21 -3.26 -15.66
CA VAL A 313 -12.06 -2.32 -16.78
C VAL A 313 -12.43 -2.99 -18.11
N SER A 314 -12.95 -2.21 -19.07
CA SER A 314 -13.41 -2.75 -20.36
C SER A 314 -12.32 -2.84 -21.41
N VAL A 315 -11.18 -2.20 -21.17
CA VAL A 315 -10.00 -2.23 -22.06
C VAL A 315 -8.97 -3.26 -21.60
N PRO A 316 -8.19 -3.86 -22.51
CA PRO A 316 -7.04 -4.66 -22.13
C PRO A 316 -6.07 -3.80 -21.29
N MET A 317 -5.70 -4.29 -20.11
CA MET A 317 -4.78 -3.60 -19.24
C MET A 317 -3.63 -4.49 -18.81
N GLY A 318 -2.50 -3.86 -18.46
CA GLY A 318 -1.35 -4.52 -17.89
C GLY A 318 -0.69 -3.71 -16.81
N THR A 319 0.36 -4.27 -16.23
CA THR A 319 1.18 -3.63 -15.20
C THR A 319 2.66 -3.68 -15.58
N GLY A 320 3.45 -2.74 -15.07
CA GLY A 320 4.89 -2.68 -15.31
C GLY A 320 5.63 -1.91 -14.25
N ALA A 321 6.95 -2.06 -14.20
CA ALA A 321 7.80 -1.36 -13.25
C ALA A 321 7.76 0.16 -13.44
N LEU A 322 8.01 0.88 -12.35
CA LEU A 322 8.34 2.31 -12.43
C LEU A 322 9.64 2.51 -13.24
N PRO A 323 9.74 3.60 -14.01
CA PRO A 323 10.96 3.87 -14.77
C PRO A 323 12.14 4.13 -13.83
N LYS A 324 13.31 3.65 -14.20
CA LYS A 324 14.55 3.93 -13.46
C LYS A 324 15.16 5.26 -13.90
N MET A 325 15.62 6.04 -12.94
CA MET A 325 16.50 7.19 -13.17
C MET A 325 17.97 6.74 -13.13
N VAL A 326 18.47 6.39 -11.96
CA VAL A 326 19.81 5.79 -11.76
C VAL A 326 19.69 4.27 -11.58
N GLN A 327 18.68 3.83 -10.86
CA GLN A 327 18.42 2.42 -10.54
C GLN A 327 16.92 2.15 -10.46
N PRO A 328 16.44 0.91 -10.67
CA PRO A 328 15.06 0.56 -10.38
C PRO A 328 14.78 0.71 -8.88
N ALA A 329 13.60 1.23 -8.53
CA ALA A 329 13.16 1.28 -7.14
C ALA A 329 11.63 1.41 -7.05
N THR A 330 11.06 0.81 -6.01
CA THR A 330 9.72 1.13 -5.52
C THR A 330 9.73 1.10 -3.99
N VAL A 331 8.92 1.94 -3.35
CA VAL A 331 8.83 1.94 -1.89
C VAL A 331 7.79 0.91 -1.46
N MET A 332 8.18 0.09 -0.48
CA MET A 332 7.33 -0.91 0.17
C MET A 332 6.95 -0.41 1.57
N GLN A 333 5.67 -0.23 1.81
CA GLN A 333 5.12 0.12 3.11
C GLN A 333 3.65 -0.31 3.18
N ALA A 334 3.11 -0.52 4.39
CA ALA A 334 1.69 -0.67 4.65
C ALA A 334 1.41 -0.47 6.15
N HIS A 335 0.15 -0.57 6.54
CA HIS A 335 -0.28 -0.49 7.93
C HIS A 335 0.15 -1.73 8.75
N PHE A 336 0.03 -1.60 10.05
CA PHE A 336 0.35 -2.67 11.01
C PHE A 336 -0.91 -3.10 11.74
N HIS A 337 -0.93 -4.36 12.19
CA HIS A 337 -1.85 -4.85 13.20
C HIS A 337 -1.15 -4.76 14.56
N SER A 338 -1.72 -4.01 15.49
CA SER A 338 -1.15 -3.83 16.83
C SER A 338 -2.19 -4.03 17.91
N ALA A 339 -1.77 -4.55 19.05
CA ALA A 339 -2.50 -4.45 20.29
C ALA A 339 -2.14 -3.13 20.97
N LEU A 340 -3.14 -2.45 21.58
CA LEU A 340 -2.92 -1.18 22.25
C LEU A 340 -2.47 -1.40 23.69
N ALA A 341 -1.55 -0.56 24.18
CA ALA A 341 -0.91 -0.74 25.50
C ALA A 341 -1.89 -0.64 26.68
N ASN A 342 -3.03 0.02 26.51
CA ASN A 342 -4.07 0.19 27.55
C ASN A 342 -5.13 -0.91 27.53
N THR A 343 -5.04 -1.94 26.66
CA THR A 343 -5.98 -3.06 26.64
C THR A 343 -6.03 -3.76 28.01
N GLN A 344 -7.22 -4.14 28.43
CA GLN A 344 -7.41 -4.97 29.62
C GLN A 344 -7.35 -6.47 29.32
N HIS A 345 -7.21 -6.83 28.02
CA HIS A 345 -7.25 -8.19 27.49
C HIS A 345 -6.03 -8.48 26.60
N PRO A 346 -4.77 -8.34 27.12
CA PRO A 346 -3.56 -8.43 26.31
C PRO A 346 -3.33 -9.82 25.67
N GLU A 347 -3.82 -10.89 26.29
CA GLU A 347 -3.68 -12.24 25.73
C GLU A 347 -4.67 -12.47 24.59
N GLU A 348 -5.92 -12.05 24.72
CA GLU A 348 -6.95 -12.13 23.69
C GLU A 348 -6.61 -11.21 22.52
N ALA A 349 -6.12 -10.00 22.79
CA ALA A 349 -5.63 -9.07 21.79
C ALA A 349 -4.46 -9.67 20.99
N TRP A 350 -3.50 -10.32 21.66
CA TRP A 350 -2.43 -11.04 21.01
C TRP A 350 -2.94 -12.19 20.13
N GLN A 351 -3.88 -13.02 20.60
CA GLN A 351 -4.45 -14.10 19.79
C GLN A 351 -5.09 -13.57 18.49
N TRP A 352 -5.76 -12.43 18.55
CA TRP A 352 -6.32 -11.77 17.38
C TRP A 352 -5.23 -11.25 16.42
N VAL A 353 -4.25 -10.47 16.90
CA VAL A 353 -3.12 -9.98 16.10
C VAL A 353 -2.34 -11.14 15.48
N ARG A 354 -2.13 -12.22 16.22
CA ARG A 354 -1.52 -13.45 15.72
C ARG A 354 -2.31 -14.08 14.57
N PHE A 355 -3.63 -14.17 14.70
CA PHE A 355 -4.51 -14.71 13.66
C PHE A 355 -4.46 -13.85 12.38
N LEU A 356 -4.48 -12.55 12.51
CA LEU A 356 -4.35 -11.59 11.40
C LEU A 356 -3.01 -11.72 10.64
N SER A 357 -2.01 -12.34 11.26
CA SER A 357 -0.68 -12.56 10.68
C SER A 357 -0.52 -13.96 10.08
N THR A 358 -1.60 -14.73 9.92
CA THR A 358 -1.58 -16.05 9.29
C THR A 358 -1.75 -15.99 7.78
N PRO A 359 -1.26 -16.97 7.01
CA PRO A 359 -1.50 -17.05 5.56
C PRO A 359 -2.99 -17.06 5.20
N PHE A 360 -3.83 -17.63 6.05
CA PHE A 360 -5.29 -17.66 5.86
C PHE A 360 -5.84 -16.22 5.71
N TYR A 361 -5.52 -15.34 6.66
CA TYR A 361 -6.02 -13.97 6.63
C TYR A 361 -5.46 -13.20 5.44
N GLN A 362 -4.15 -13.23 5.22
CA GLN A 362 -3.53 -12.49 4.12
C GLN A 362 -4.08 -12.91 2.75
N THR A 363 -4.21 -14.20 2.47
CA THR A 363 -4.67 -14.68 1.16
C THR A 363 -6.07 -14.21 0.77
N GLN A 364 -6.94 -13.83 1.71
CA GLN A 364 -8.24 -13.26 1.38
C GLN A 364 -8.08 -11.94 0.61
N PHE A 365 -7.17 -11.10 1.06
CA PHE A 365 -6.92 -9.78 0.45
C PHE A 365 -5.96 -9.83 -0.73
N LEU A 366 -5.04 -10.80 -0.74
CA LEU A 366 -4.17 -11.07 -1.89
C LEU A 366 -5.01 -11.45 -3.11
N LYS A 367 -5.98 -12.38 -2.96
CA LYS A 367 -6.84 -12.88 -4.05
C LYS A 367 -7.66 -11.81 -4.76
N ILE A 368 -8.00 -10.75 -4.06
CA ILE A 368 -8.76 -9.62 -4.64
C ILE A 368 -7.86 -8.48 -5.13
N GLY A 369 -6.53 -8.66 -5.11
CA GLY A 369 -5.58 -7.67 -5.56
C GLY A 369 -5.42 -6.44 -4.65
N LEU A 370 -5.81 -6.55 -3.37
CA LEU A 370 -5.72 -5.43 -2.44
C LEU A 370 -4.35 -5.34 -1.78
N TRP A 371 -3.74 -6.48 -1.42
CA TRP A 371 -2.49 -6.54 -0.67
C TRP A 371 -1.39 -7.32 -1.40
N LEU A 372 -0.16 -7.13 -0.94
CA LEU A 372 1.01 -7.95 -1.25
C LEU A 372 1.42 -8.73 0.00
N PRO A 373 1.98 -9.94 -0.14
CA PRO A 373 2.30 -10.78 1.02
C PRO A 373 3.46 -10.24 1.85
N SER A 374 3.34 -10.34 3.18
CA SER A 374 4.44 -10.11 4.12
C SER A 374 5.16 -11.41 4.53
N GLN A 375 4.61 -12.56 4.16
CA GLN A 375 5.11 -13.90 4.51
C GLN A 375 5.89 -14.51 3.35
N THR A 376 7.08 -15.02 3.63
CA THR A 376 7.99 -15.61 2.63
C THR A 376 7.31 -16.75 1.84
N ALA A 377 6.56 -17.60 2.53
CA ALA A 377 5.90 -18.75 1.88
C ALA A 377 4.92 -18.33 0.77
N LEU A 378 4.31 -17.14 0.84
CA LEU A 378 3.35 -16.63 -0.15
C LEU A 378 4.01 -16.01 -1.38
N THR A 379 5.32 -15.80 -1.37
CA THR A 379 6.09 -15.25 -2.51
C THR A 379 6.78 -16.35 -3.33
N THR A 380 6.79 -17.58 -2.85
CA THR A 380 7.33 -18.73 -3.60
C THR A 380 6.40 -19.10 -4.78
N PRO A 381 6.87 -19.83 -5.81
CA PRO A 381 6.01 -20.30 -6.90
C PRO A 381 4.75 -21.00 -6.42
N GLU A 382 4.88 -21.93 -5.45
CA GLU A 382 3.77 -22.67 -4.85
C GLU A 382 2.85 -21.75 -4.04
N GLY A 383 3.42 -20.76 -3.33
CA GLY A 383 2.66 -19.75 -2.59
C GLY A 383 1.84 -18.88 -3.52
N LEU A 384 2.43 -18.39 -4.61
CA LEU A 384 1.76 -17.61 -5.64
C LEU A 384 0.55 -18.34 -6.25
N ASP A 385 0.65 -19.67 -6.44
CA ASP A 385 -0.46 -20.49 -6.94
C ASP A 385 -1.67 -20.51 -6.00
N THR A 386 -1.50 -20.14 -4.74
CA THR A 386 -2.60 -20.15 -3.76
C THR A 386 -3.46 -18.89 -3.81
N TRP A 387 -2.94 -17.78 -4.39
CA TRP A 387 -3.65 -16.51 -4.34
C TRP A 387 -3.67 -15.72 -5.66
N ILE A 388 -2.73 -15.93 -6.59
CA ILE A 388 -2.81 -15.29 -7.91
C ILE A 388 -4.11 -15.74 -8.59
N THR A 389 -4.95 -14.77 -8.92
CA THR A 389 -6.31 -15.00 -9.43
C THR A 389 -6.38 -14.47 -10.85
N GLU A 390 -6.75 -15.34 -11.80
CA GLU A 390 -7.00 -14.96 -13.18
C GLU A 390 -8.12 -13.91 -13.25
N GLY A 391 -7.94 -12.89 -14.10
CA GLY A 391 -8.87 -11.77 -14.25
C GLY A 391 -8.73 -10.68 -13.18
N ILE A 392 -7.98 -10.92 -12.09
CA ILE A 392 -7.62 -9.90 -11.10
C ILE A 392 -6.16 -9.51 -11.32
N HIS A 393 -5.25 -10.47 -11.27
CA HIS A 393 -3.81 -10.22 -11.41
C HIS A 393 -3.40 -10.33 -12.87
N PRO A 394 -2.73 -9.31 -13.44
CA PRO A 394 -2.12 -9.38 -14.75
C PRO A 394 -1.09 -10.52 -14.85
N GLU A 395 -0.83 -11.00 -16.07
CA GLU A 395 0.02 -12.18 -16.31
C GLU A 395 1.42 -12.05 -15.69
N ASN A 396 2.02 -10.85 -15.78
CA ASN A 396 3.35 -10.55 -15.27
C ASN A 396 3.40 -10.25 -13.75
N TYR A 397 2.26 -10.28 -13.04
CA TYR A 397 2.21 -9.93 -11.61
C TYR A 397 2.99 -10.91 -10.72
N ARG A 398 3.13 -12.17 -11.16
CA ARG A 398 4.00 -13.15 -10.50
C ARG A 398 5.44 -12.63 -10.42
N GLN A 399 5.97 -12.13 -11.54
CA GLN A 399 7.32 -11.58 -11.61
C GLN A 399 7.48 -10.34 -10.74
N PHE A 400 6.46 -9.48 -10.70
CA PHE A 400 6.45 -8.35 -9.76
C PHE A 400 6.72 -8.78 -8.32
N VAL A 401 6.00 -9.81 -7.85
CA VAL A 401 6.06 -10.25 -6.44
C VAL A 401 7.29 -11.10 -6.13
N SER A 402 7.68 -12.01 -7.05
CA SER A 402 8.75 -12.98 -6.76
C SER A 402 10.16 -12.49 -7.14
N GLU A 403 10.28 -11.50 -8.02
CA GLU A 403 11.57 -11.04 -8.55
C GLU A 403 11.79 -9.54 -8.32
N TYR A 404 10.86 -8.69 -8.78
CA TYR A 404 11.03 -7.25 -8.74
C TYR A 404 11.03 -6.70 -7.32
N LEU A 405 10.02 -7.02 -6.51
CA LEU A 405 9.91 -6.53 -5.14
C LEU A 405 11.06 -6.96 -4.22
N PRO A 406 11.49 -8.24 -4.22
CA PRO A 406 12.64 -8.65 -3.42
C PRO A 406 13.95 -7.95 -3.81
N THR A 407 14.09 -7.56 -5.09
CA THR A 407 15.31 -6.96 -5.63
C THR A 407 15.33 -5.44 -5.50
N TYR A 408 14.20 -4.77 -5.79
CA TYR A 408 14.11 -3.32 -5.93
C TYR A 408 13.13 -2.65 -4.97
N GLY A 409 12.46 -3.42 -4.12
CA GLY A 409 11.56 -2.91 -3.10
C GLY A 409 12.33 -2.32 -1.92
N VAL A 410 12.10 -1.05 -1.61
CA VAL A 410 12.73 -0.32 -0.52
C VAL A 410 11.75 -0.21 0.64
N ALA A 411 12.04 -0.89 1.74
CA ALA A 411 11.32 -0.70 2.99
C ALA A 411 11.82 0.57 3.68
N VAL A 412 10.91 1.44 4.09
CA VAL A 412 11.26 2.70 4.75
C VAL A 412 10.76 2.71 6.19
N ARG A 413 11.55 3.30 7.09
CA ARG A 413 11.12 3.63 8.46
C ARG A 413 10.78 5.11 8.51
N ILE A 414 9.58 5.41 8.97
CA ILE A 414 9.03 6.76 9.03
C ILE A 414 9.32 7.31 10.43
N PRO A 415 10.06 8.42 10.58
CA PRO A 415 10.48 8.90 11.90
C PRO A 415 9.29 9.34 12.77
N PRO A 416 9.41 9.24 14.11
CA PRO A 416 8.43 9.83 15.03
C PRO A 416 8.20 11.31 14.73
N GLY A 417 6.95 11.78 14.85
CA GLY A 417 6.58 13.16 14.56
C GLY A 417 6.34 13.46 13.07
N TYR A 418 6.52 12.49 12.17
CA TYR A 418 6.36 12.69 10.73
C TYR A 418 4.98 13.21 10.34
N ILE A 419 3.89 12.66 10.92
CA ILE A 419 2.52 13.10 10.57
C ILE A 419 2.36 14.61 10.78
N GLU A 420 2.80 15.13 11.92
CA GLU A 420 2.72 16.56 12.22
C GLU A 420 3.65 17.38 11.32
N ALA A 421 4.87 16.91 11.13
CA ALA A 421 5.87 17.55 10.27
C ALA A 421 5.40 17.61 8.80
N ALA A 422 4.84 16.52 8.30
CA ALA A 422 4.30 16.44 6.94
C ALA A 422 3.11 17.38 6.76
N ALA A 423 2.09 17.30 7.60
CA ALA A 423 0.89 18.11 7.50
C ALA A 423 1.16 19.63 7.57
N ASN A 424 2.16 20.04 8.36
CA ASN A 424 2.46 21.47 8.54
C ASN A 424 3.42 22.03 7.49
N PHE A 425 4.32 21.23 6.92
CA PHE A 425 5.41 21.75 6.08
C PHE A 425 5.57 21.01 4.75
N ILE A 426 5.55 19.65 4.74
CA ILE A 426 5.83 18.90 3.51
C ILE A 426 4.63 18.92 2.56
N ASP A 427 3.43 18.61 3.06
CA ASP A 427 2.22 18.59 2.25
C ASP A 427 1.92 19.95 1.61
N PRO A 428 2.04 21.10 2.32
CA PRO A 428 1.94 22.41 1.70
C PRO A 428 2.99 22.68 0.63
N ALA A 429 4.24 22.22 0.82
CA ALA A 429 5.30 22.34 -0.18
C ALA A 429 4.99 21.50 -1.43
N VAL A 430 4.55 20.25 -1.24
CA VAL A 430 4.12 19.36 -2.33
C VAL A 430 2.92 19.94 -3.09
N GLN A 431 1.95 20.52 -2.38
CA GLN A 431 0.82 21.23 -3.01
C GLN A 431 1.28 22.45 -3.83
N ALA A 432 2.26 23.20 -3.34
CA ALA A 432 2.84 24.32 -4.10
C ALA A 432 3.55 23.80 -5.38
N ILE A 433 4.27 22.68 -5.32
CA ILE A 433 4.88 22.01 -6.48
C ILE A 433 3.80 21.57 -7.47
N ALA A 434 2.74 20.92 -6.99
CA ALA A 434 1.59 20.53 -7.81
C ALA A 434 0.84 21.74 -8.40
N GLY A 435 0.97 22.93 -7.80
CA GLY A 435 0.47 24.21 -8.28
C GLY A 435 1.41 24.96 -9.23
N GLY A 436 2.61 24.41 -9.54
CA GLY A 436 3.55 24.99 -10.49
C GLY A 436 4.76 25.72 -9.88
N THR A 437 4.97 25.63 -8.56
CA THR A 437 6.19 26.17 -7.93
C THR A 437 7.34 25.16 -8.09
N PRO A 438 8.52 25.56 -8.55
CA PRO A 438 9.66 24.65 -8.69
C PRO A 438 10.07 24.02 -7.35
N PRO A 439 10.39 22.71 -7.33
CA PRO A 439 10.77 22.00 -6.09
C PRO A 439 11.91 22.64 -5.30
N ALA A 440 12.94 23.13 -6.00
CA ALA A 440 14.11 23.77 -5.38
C ALA A 440 13.76 25.07 -4.60
N ASP A 441 12.65 25.71 -4.91
CA ASP A 441 12.24 26.97 -4.26
C ASP A 441 11.53 26.75 -2.92
N VAL A 442 10.95 25.53 -2.70
CA VAL A 442 10.10 25.28 -1.53
C VAL A 442 10.63 24.17 -0.63
N LEU A 443 11.26 23.11 -1.17
CA LEU A 443 11.66 21.95 -0.39
C LEU A 443 12.71 22.24 0.69
N PRO A 444 13.79 23.00 0.46
CA PRO A 444 14.83 23.20 1.46
C PRO A 444 14.31 23.77 2.78
N GLU A 445 13.45 24.78 2.72
CA GLU A 445 12.88 25.41 3.92
C GLU A 445 11.81 24.50 4.56
N ALA A 446 10.95 23.87 3.76
CA ALA A 446 9.94 22.97 4.26
C ALA A 446 10.56 21.77 5.02
N VAL A 447 11.60 21.17 4.44
CA VAL A 447 12.33 20.03 5.07
C VAL A 447 13.03 20.47 6.34
N ARG A 448 13.66 21.64 6.36
CA ARG A 448 14.29 22.19 7.57
C ARG A 448 13.26 22.30 8.71
N GLN A 449 12.11 22.95 8.45
CA GLN A 449 11.05 23.13 9.44
C GLN A 449 10.43 21.81 9.90
N ALA A 450 10.18 20.90 8.96
CA ALA A 450 9.67 19.56 9.27
C ALA A 450 10.63 18.76 10.18
N ASN A 451 11.94 18.85 9.90
CA ASN A 451 12.96 18.20 10.72
C ASN A 451 13.12 18.82 12.11
N ASP A 452 12.81 20.10 12.29
CA ASP A 452 12.74 20.73 13.62
C ASP A 452 11.62 20.08 14.47
N VAL A 453 10.46 19.77 13.88
CA VAL A 453 9.36 19.05 14.56
C VAL A 453 9.77 17.60 14.90
N ILE A 454 10.36 16.88 13.94
CA ILE A 454 10.83 15.51 14.16
C ILE A 454 11.87 15.46 15.28
N ALA A 455 12.80 16.43 15.34
CA ALA A 455 13.80 16.50 16.40
C ALA A 455 13.17 16.70 17.79
N MET A 456 12.08 17.49 17.89
CA MET A 456 11.34 17.68 19.14
C MET A 456 10.57 16.41 19.55
N ALA A 457 10.05 15.64 18.62
CA ALA A 457 9.34 14.39 18.91
C ALA A 457 10.26 13.26 19.40
N ASN A 458 11.56 13.39 19.19
CA ASN A 458 12.59 12.42 19.61
C ASN A 458 13.28 12.81 20.95
N LEU A 459 12.88 13.90 21.61
CA LEU A 459 13.37 14.32 22.93
C LEU A 459 12.53 13.73 24.07
#